data_ef890114c8ffd824a79d9b64bf393fa2
#
_entry.id   ef890114c8ffd824a79d9b64bf393fa2
#
_cell.length_a   1.000
_cell.length_b   1.000
_cell.length_c   1.000
_cell.angle_alpha   90.00
_cell.angle_beta   90.00
_cell.angle_gamma   90.00
#
_symmetry.space_group_name_H-M   'P 1'
#
loop_
_entity.id
_entity.type
_entity.pdbx_description
1 polymer ?
#
loop_
_entity_poly.entity_id
_entity_poly.type
_entity_poly.pdbx_seq_one_letter_code
_entity_poly.pdbx_strand_id
1 'polypeptide(L)'
;FNRTNDVWMAINASSHYRKCGESQHAAEILGSISVKNRKSKKMRSAFHTTLGGVKRDLGCAHDAIELGALAHGLLEDDFRPCTLLGAVHMEEGNLSLGQEWYAKAVERGASVKSIDSDIRHIYRNAGNVQKEKLRTFLLKYDPQRFAWIKDSKA
;
A
#
# COMPACT_ATOMS: atom_id res chain seq x y z
N PHE A 1 23.56 12.02 -19.51
CA PHE A 1 22.90 11.01 -18.69
C PHE A 1 21.48 11.46 -18.35
N ASN A 2 20.45 10.72 -18.75
CA ASN A 2 19.07 11.11 -18.51
C ASN A 2 18.64 10.63 -17.11
N ARG A 3 18.89 11.42 -16.10
CA ARG A 3 18.58 11.12 -14.70
C ARG A 3 17.10 10.83 -14.44
N THR A 4 16.20 11.29 -15.33
CA THR A 4 14.76 11.03 -15.24
C THR A 4 14.47 9.54 -15.50
N ASN A 5 15.09 8.98 -16.54
CA ASN A 5 14.95 7.55 -16.84
C ASN A 5 15.49 6.68 -15.69
N ASP A 6 16.56 7.12 -15.04
CA ASP A 6 17.15 6.39 -13.90
C ASP A 6 16.16 6.27 -12.73
N VAL A 7 15.41 7.34 -12.44
CA VAL A 7 14.41 7.30 -11.35
C VAL A 7 13.29 6.31 -11.68
N TRP A 8 12.77 6.32 -12.91
CA TRP A 8 11.74 5.37 -13.33
C TRP A 8 12.26 3.93 -13.35
N MET A 9 13.49 3.73 -13.78
CA MET A 9 14.12 2.40 -13.74
C MET A 9 14.26 1.89 -12.29
N ALA A 10 14.66 2.76 -11.37
CA ALA A 10 14.77 2.40 -9.96
C ALA A 10 13.41 2.08 -9.33
N ILE A 11 12.35 2.86 -9.65
CA ILE A 11 10.98 2.60 -9.21
C ILE A 11 10.52 1.22 -9.70
N ASN A 12 10.70 0.94 -10.98
CA ASN A 12 10.29 -0.33 -11.59
C ASN A 12 11.07 -1.51 -11.00
N ALA A 13 12.38 -1.38 -10.86
CA ALA A 13 13.23 -2.40 -10.26
C ALA A 13 12.81 -2.68 -8.81
N SER A 14 12.57 -1.63 -8.03
CA SER A 14 12.13 -1.76 -6.64
C SER A 14 10.79 -2.46 -6.51
N SER A 15 9.84 -2.13 -7.38
CA SER A 15 8.54 -2.83 -7.42
C SER A 15 8.70 -4.30 -7.73
N HIS A 16 9.62 -4.64 -8.62
CA HIS A 16 9.93 -6.04 -8.96
C HIS A 16 10.55 -6.77 -7.76
N TYR A 17 11.56 -6.18 -7.12
CA TYR A 17 12.20 -6.76 -5.95
C TYR A 17 11.21 -7.01 -4.80
N ARG A 18 10.28 -6.09 -4.56
CA ARG A 18 9.22 -6.29 -3.57
C ARG A 18 8.39 -7.54 -3.86
N LYS A 19 7.99 -7.73 -5.11
CA LYS A 19 7.20 -8.90 -5.54
C LYS A 19 7.96 -10.20 -5.34
N CYS A 20 9.28 -10.16 -5.38
CA CYS A 20 10.15 -11.30 -5.13
C CYS A 20 10.53 -11.48 -3.64
N GLY A 21 9.97 -10.67 -2.75
CA GLY A 21 10.29 -10.74 -1.32
C GLY A 21 11.62 -10.08 -0.94
N GLU A 22 12.19 -9.28 -1.83
CA GLU A 22 13.50 -8.64 -1.66
C GLU A 22 13.36 -7.14 -1.32
N SER A 23 12.50 -6.82 -0.33
CA SER A 23 12.19 -5.44 0.01
C SER A 23 13.38 -4.65 0.57
N GLN A 24 14.32 -5.32 1.25
CA GLN A 24 15.55 -4.67 1.71
C GLN A 24 16.39 -4.19 0.51
N HIS A 25 16.50 -5.01 -0.52
CA HIS A 25 17.21 -4.64 -1.74
C HIS A 25 16.53 -3.47 -2.47
N ALA A 26 15.19 -3.49 -2.50
CA ALA A 26 14.40 -2.37 -3.02
C ALA A 26 14.67 -1.07 -2.24
N ALA A 27 14.76 -1.14 -0.92
CA ALA A 27 15.09 0.00 -0.07
C ALA A 27 16.46 0.60 -0.39
N GLU A 28 17.45 -0.24 -0.63
CA GLU A 28 18.81 0.19 -0.99
C GLU A 28 18.82 0.92 -2.34
N ILE A 29 18.11 0.39 -3.34
CA ILE A 29 18.00 1.02 -4.67
C ILE A 29 17.36 2.41 -4.56
N LEU A 30 16.22 2.52 -3.87
CA LEU A 30 15.50 3.78 -3.72
C LEU A 30 16.25 4.77 -2.82
N GLY A 31 16.95 4.28 -1.81
CA GLY A 31 17.75 5.09 -0.90
C GLY A 31 18.90 5.84 -1.57
N SER A 32 19.36 5.36 -2.73
CA SER A 32 20.42 6.00 -3.51
C SER A 32 19.93 7.18 -4.37
N ILE A 33 18.60 7.41 -4.41
CA ILE A 33 17.98 8.37 -5.32
C ILE A 33 17.30 9.49 -4.53
N SER A 34 17.49 10.72 -4.98
CA SER A 34 16.76 11.88 -4.47
C SER A 34 15.81 12.42 -5.54
N VAL A 35 14.54 12.62 -5.14
CA VAL A 35 13.51 13.22 -6.00
C VAL A 35 13.11 14.63 -5.56
N LYS A 36 13.78 15.15 -4.54
CA LYS A 36 13.43 16.44 -3.90
C LYS A 36 13.34 17.60 -4.89
N ASN A 37 14.22 17.64 -5.87
CA ASN A 37 14.31 18.72 -6.87
C ASN A 37 13.66 18.35 -8.21
N ARG A 38 12.92 17.24 -8.28
CA ARG A 38 12.26 16.84 -9.52
C ARG A 38 10.94 17.58 -9.69
N LYS A 39 10.69 18.08 -10.89
CA LYS A 39 9.47 18.85 -11.23
C LYS A 39 8.25 17.96 -11.42
N SER A 40 8.40 16.75 -11.92
CA SER A 40 7.28 15.83 -12.19
C SER A 40 6.62 15.36 -10.92
N LYS A 41 5.38 15.79 -10.68
CA LYS A 41 4.55 15.31 -9.57
C LYS A 41 4.24 13.83 -9.70
N LYS A 42 4.00 13.37 -10.92
CA LYS A 42 3.75 11.93 -11.20
C LYS A 42 4.92 11.06 -10.77
N MET A 43 6.12 11.45 -11.12
CA MET A 43 7.35 10.73 -10.76
C MET A 43 7.57 10.74 -9.24
N ARG A 44 7.44 11.89 -8.61
CA ARG A 44 7.62 12.04 -7.16
C ARG A 44 6.58 11.22 -6.39
N SER A 45 5.32 11.27 -6.81
CA SER A 45 4.26 10.45 -6.22
C SER A 45 4.56 8.96 -6.38
N ALA A 46 4.95 8.51 -7.56
CA ALA A 46 5.30 7.12 -7.82
C ALA A 46 6.49 6.66 -6.96
N PHE A 47 7.51 7.50 -6.83
CA PHE A 47 8.67 7.22 -5.98
C PHE A 47 8.27 7.04 -4.51
N HIS A 48 7.52 7.98 -3.97
CA HIS A 48 7.08 7.94 -2.57
C HIS A 48 6.11 6.78 -2.31
N THR A 49 5.22 6.47 -3.25
CA THR A 49 4.32 5.32 -3.14
C THR A 49 5.12 4.00 -3.10
N THR A 50 6.09 3.85 -3.98
CA THR A 50 6.92 2.64 -4.03
C THR A 50 7.77 2.51 -2.77
N LEU A 51 8.40 3.59 -2.33
CA LEU A 51 9.18 3.60 -1.08
C LEU A 51 8.27 3.32 0.13
N GLY A 52 7.07 3.89 0.15
CA GLY A 52 6.07 3.60 1.18
C GLY A 52 5.69 2.13 1.25
N GLY A 53 5.51 1.50 0.09
CA GLY A 53 5.28 0.06 -0.01
C GLY A 53 6.46 -0.76 0.51
N VAL A 54 7.68 -0.35 0.22
CA VAL A 54 8.91 -0.98 0.78
C VAL A 54 8.92 -0.86 2.29
N LYS A 55 8.61 0.31 2.84
CA LYS A 55 8.53 0.53 4.29
C LYS A 55 7.45 -0.34 4.94
N ARG A 56 6.30 -0.47 4.29
CA ARG A 56 5.25 -1.41 4.74
C ARG A 56 5.80 -2.84 4.84
N ASP A 57 6.44 -3.32 3.80
CA ASP A 57 7.00 -4.69 3.75
C ASP A 57 8.04 -4.93 4.85
N LEU A 58 8.78 -3.90 5.21
CA LEU A 58 9.80 -3.94 6.28
C LEU A 58 9.24 -3.71 7.68
N GLY A 59 7.93 -3.56 7.82
CA GLY A 59 7.29 -3.33 9.12
C GLY A 59 7.38 -1.90 9.65
N CYS A 60 7.76 -0.94 8.81
CA CYS A 60 7.88 0.47 9.16
C CYS A 60 6.58 1.23 8.82
N ALA A 61 5.50 0.96 9.56
CA ALA A 61 4.16 1.48 9.27
C ALA A 61 4.10 3.01 9.28
N HIS A 62 4.72 3.66 10.26
CA HIS A 62 4.72 5.11 10.36
C HIS A 62 5.32 5.78 9.11
N ASP A 63 6.48 5.30 8.68
CA ASP A 63 7.14 5.81 7.47
C ASP A 63 6.29 5.55 6.22
N ALA A 64 5.65 4.38 6.14
CA ALA A 64 4.76 4.04 5.02
C ALA A 64 3.56 4.98 4.95
N ILE A 65 2.96 5.34 6.07
CA ILE A 65 1.83 6.28 6.15
C ILE A 65 2.27 7.68 5.72
N GLU A 66 3.40 8.16 6.22
CA GLU A 66 3.93 9.49 5.83
C GLU A 66 4.21 9.58 4.33
N LEU A 67 4.84 8.55 3.78
CA LEU A 67 5.16 8.50 2.35
C LEU A 67 3.91 8.38 1.49
N GLY A 68 2.94 7.58 1.92
CA GLY A 68 1.65 7.46 1.24
C GLY A 68 0.87 8.77 1.23
N ALA A 69 0.83 9.48 2.36
CA ALA A 69 0.18 10.78 2.47
C ALA A 69 0.86 11.84 1.59
N LEU A 70 2.19 11.85 1.57
CA LEU A 70 2.98 12.74 0.71
C LEU A 70 2.70 12.47 -0.77
N ALA A 71 2.70 11.19 -1.17
CA ALA A 71 2.39 10.79 -2.55
C ALA A 71 0.97 11.20 -2.95
N HIS A 72 -0.01 10.98 -2.08
CA HIS A 72 -1.39 11.37 -2.33
C HIS A 72 -1.53 12.88 -2.49
N GLY A 73 -0.86 13.68 -1.65
CA GLY A 73 -0.86 15.13 -1.76
C GLY A 73 -0.26 15.65 -3.07
N LEU A 74 0.69 14.92 -3.63
CA LEU A 74 1.32 15.26 -4.92
C LEU A 74 0.43 14.94 -6.12
N LEU A 75 -0.37 13.89 -6.04
CA LEU A 75 -1.19 13.40 -7.15
C LEU A 75 -2.50 12.80 -6.60
N GLU A 76 -3.44 13.67 -6.25
CA GLU A 76 -4.68 13.31 -5.55
C GLU A 76 -5.59 12.35 -6.32
N ASP A 77 -5.51 12.35 -7.65
CA ASP A 77 -6.32 11.49 -8.51
C ASP A 77 -5.76 10.09 -8.72
N ASP A 78 -4.56 9.81 -8.24
CA ASP A 78 -3.93 8.49 -8.35
C ASP A 78 -4.43 7.57 -7.24
N PHE A 79 -4.91 6.38 -7.61
CA PHE A 79 -5.40 5.40 -6.64
C PHE A 79 -4.29 4.73 -5.84
N ARG A 80 -3.08 4.64 -6.36
CA ARG A 80 -1.98 3.86 -5.76
C ARG A 80 -1.59 4.31 -4.36
N PRO A 81 -1.41 5.61 -4.08
CA PRO A 81 -1.19 6.06 -2.71
C PRO A 81 -2.36 5.73 -1.77
N CYS A 82 -3.59 5.82 -2.26
CA CYS A 82 -4.78 5.48 -1.48
C CYS A 82 -4.82 3.99 -1.12
N THR A 83 -4.45 3.11 -2.04
CA THR A 83 -4.35 1.67 -1.81
C THR A 83 -3.29 1.36 -0.75
N LEU A 84 -2.14 1.99 -0.82
CA LEU A 84 -1.08 1.86 0.17
C LEU A 84 -1.56 2.27 1.57
N LEU A 85 -2.18 3.43 1.68
CA LEU A 85 -2.70 3.94 2.95
C LEU A 85 -3.79 3.05 3.52
N GLY A 86 -4.69 2.55 2.68
CA GLY A 86 -5.72 1.58 3.06
C GLY A 86 -5.11 0.33 3.69
N ALA A 87 -4.13 -0.25 3.04
CA ALA A 87 -3.45 -1.45 3.49
C ALA A 87 -2.73 -1.24 4.83
N VAL A 88 -1.93 -0.20 4.94
CA VAL A 88 -1.15 0.04 6.16
C VAL A 88 -2.06 0.34 7.36
N HIS A 89 -3.10 1.15 7.18
CA HIS A 89 -4.06 1.41 8.25
C HIS A 89 -4.81 0.15 8.68
N MET A 90 -5.20 -0.71 7.74
CA MET A 90 -5.80 -2.02 8.06
C MET A 90 -4.84 -2.87 8.90
N GLU A 91 -3.59 -2.97 8.50
CA GLU A 91 -2.57 -3.74 9.21
C GLU A 91 -2.33 -3.21 10.64
N GLU A 92 -2.40 -1.89 10.81
CA GLU A 92 -2.23 -1.24 12.12
C GLU A 92 -3.50 -1.28 13.01
N GLY A 93 -4.59 -1.85 12.52
CA GLY A 93 -5.83 -1.95 13.27
C GLY A 93 -6.75 -0.74 13.18
N ASN A 94 -6.40 0.25 12.36
CA ASN A 94 -7.25 1.42 12.06
C ASN A 94 -8.23 1.07 10.94
N LEU A 95 -9.17 0.17 11.22
CA LEU A 95 -9.97 -0.51 10.20
C LEU A 95 -10.90 0.43 9.44
N SER A 96 -11.60 1.33 10.13
CA SER A 96 -12.48 2.31 9.49
C SER A 96 -11.70 3.24 8.56
N LEU A 97 -10.56 3.73 9.02
CA LEU A 97 -9.70 4.62 8.22
C LEU A 97 -9.10 3.87 7.03
N GLY A 98 -8.67 2.64 7.22
CA GLY A 98 -8.17 1.78 6.14
C GLY A 98 -9.23 1.58 5.06
N GLN A 99 -10.47 1.32 5.46
CA GLN A 99 -11.58 1.15 4.52
C GLN A 99 -11.92 2.45 3.78
N GLU A 100 -11.85 3.58 4.45
CA GLU A 100 -12.04 4.90 3.79
C GLU A 100 -11.01 5.13 2.69
N TRP A 101 -9.76 4.81 2.94
CA TRP A 101 -8.70 4.92 1.92
C TRP A 101 -8.90 3.94 0.77
N TYR A 102 -9.31 2.72 1.04
CA TYR A 102 -9.65 1.77 -0.02
C TYR A 102 -10.84 2.23 -0.86
N ALA A 103 -11.86 2.81 -0.23
CA ALA A 103 -13.00 3.40 -0.96
C ALA A 103 -12.54 4.54 -1.88
N LYS A 104 -11.67 5.41 -1.40
CA LYS A 104 -11.05 6.47 -2.22
C LYS A 104 -10.25 5.90 -3.39
N ALA A 105 -9.55 4.80 -3.16
CA ALA A 105 -8.81 4.11 -4.22
C ALA A 105 -9.77 3.60 -5.31
N VAL A 106 -10.88 2.99 -4.95
CA VAL A 106 -11.89 2.51 -5.91
C VAL A 106 -12.48 3.65 -6.72
N GLU A 107 -12.82 4.76 -6.09
CA GLU A 107 -13.31 5.98 -6.77
C GLU A 107 -12.32 6.47 -7.83
N ARG A 108 -11.04 6.23 -7.63
CA ARG A 108 -9.93 6.66 -8.53
C ARG A 108 -9.51 5.58 -9.51
N GLY A 109 -10.23 4.48 -9.58
CA GLY A 109 -10.01 3.43 -10.57
C GLY A 109 -9.28 2.18 -10.08
N ALA A 110 -9.04 2.03 -8.78
CA ALA A 110 -8.47 0.79 -8.24
C ALA A 110 -9.44 -0.38 -8.42
N SER A 111 -8.90 -1.55 -8.69
CA SER A 111 -9.67 -2.79 -8.79
C SER A 111 -10.11 -3.28 -7.41
N VAL A 112 -11.42 -3.47 -7.23
CA VAL A 112 -11.96 -4.09 -6.00
C VAL A 112 -11.36 -5.47 -5.78
N LYS A 113 -11.17 -6.23 -6.84
CA LYS A 113 -10.56 -7.57 -6.79
C LYS A 113 -9.13 -7.52 -6.23
N SER A 114 -8.33 -6.56 -6.65
CA SER A 114 -6.97 -6.38 -6.13
C SER A 114 -6.96 -5.99 -4.66
N ILE A 115 -7.87 -5.12 -4.26
CA ILE A 115 -8.03 -4.72 -2.86
C ILE A 115 -8.46 -5.92 -2.00
N ASP A 116 -9.41 -6.71 -2.46
CA ASP A 116 -9.87 -7.91 -1.74
C ASP A 116 -8.75 -8.93 -1.59
N SER A 117 -7.91 -9.10 -2.61
CA SER A 117 -6.72 -9.95 -2.53
C SER A 117 -5.74 -9.46 -1.46
N ASP A 118 -5.53 -8.16 -1.37
CA ASP A 118 -4.66 -7.54 -0.36
C ASP A 118 -5.26 -7.71 1.05
N ILE A 119 -6.55 -7.49 1.22
CA ILE A 119 -7.24 -7.69 2.50
C ILE A 119 -7.14 -9.15 2.96
N ARG A 120 -7.28 -10.12 2.05
CA ARG A 120 -7.08 -11.55 2.35
C ARG A 120 -5.67 -11.82 2.86
N HIS A 121 -4.68 -11.21 2.22
CA HIS A 121 -3.29 -11.33 2.65
C HIS A 121 -3.08 -10.75 4.04
N ILE A 122 -3.61 -9.55 4.31
CA ILE A 122 -3.56 -8.90 5.62
C ILE A 122 -4.22 -9.80 6.68
N TYR A 123 -5.39 -10.34 6.40
CA TYR A 123 -6.11 -11.24 7.31
C TYR A 123 -5.30 -12.50 7.64
N ARG A 124 -4.75 -13.15 6.62
CA ARG A 124 -3.97 -14.39 6.81
C ARG A 124 -2.72 -14.17 7.67
N ASN A 125 -2.11 -13.01 7.56
CA ASN A 125 -0.86 -12.68 8.29
C ASN A 125 -1.10 -12.02 9.64
N ALA A 126 -2.35 -11.71 9.99
CA ALA A 126 -2.69 -11.09 11.26
C ALA A 126 -2.59 -12.09 12.42
N GLY A 127 -2.25 -11.61 13.61
CA GLY A 127 -2.35 -12.39 14.84
C GLY A 127 -3.82 -12.66 15.22
N ASN A 128 -4.06 -13.58 16.16
CA ASN A 128 -5.42 -14.04 16.49
C ASN A 128 -6.36 -12.90 16.94
N VAL A 129 -5.88 -12.00 17.78
CA VAL A 129 -6.67 -10.85 18.25
C VAL A 129 -7.03 -9.93 17.08
N GLN A 130 -6.07 -9.66 16.24
CA GLN A 130 -6.26 -8.80 15.05
C GLN A 130 -7.19 -9.45 14.03
N LYS A 131 -7.09 -10.75 13.83
CA LYS A 131 -8.00 -11.51 12.95
C LYS A 131 -9.45 -11.38 13.39
N GLU A 132 -9.73 -11.50 14.69
CA GLU A 132 -11.08 -11.34 15.21
C GLU A 132 -11.64 -9.93 14.98
N LYS A 133 -10.82 -8.90 15.18
CA LYS A 133 -11.21 -7.52 14.89
C LYS A 133 -11.50 -7.31 13.41
N LEU A 134 -10.64 -7.82 12.54
CA LEU A 134 -10.83 -7.77 11.09
C LEU A 134 -12.09 -8.51 10.68
N ARG A 135 -12.29 -9.72 11.18
CA ARG A 135 -13.46 -10.54 10.91
C ARG A 135 -14.75 -9.79 11.26
N THR A 136 -14.85 -9.29 12.48
CA THR A 136 -16.02 -8.56 12.96
C THR A 136 -16.29 -7.32 12.11
N PHE A 137 -15.27 -6.54 11.84
CA PHE A 137 -15.37 -5.31 11.05
C PHE A 137 -15.81 -5.59 9.60
N LEU A 138 -15.12 -6.50 8.91
CA LEU A 138 -15.36 -6.77 7.50
C LEU A 138 -16.72 -7.42 7.26
N LEU A 139 -17.14 -8.37 8.10
CA LEU A 139 -18.45 -9.00 7.99
C LEU A 139 -19.61 -8.03 8.29
N LYS A 140 -19.39 -7.05 9.16
CA LYS A 140 -20.34 -5.98 9.41
C LYS A 140 -20.40 -4.98 8.25
N TYR A 141 -19.24 -4.67 7.67
CA TYR A 141 -19.12 -3.71 6.58
C TYR A 141 -19.82 -4.19 5.30
N ASP A 142 -19.50 -5.42 4.86
CA ASP A 142 -20.11 -6.04 3.67
C ASP A 142 -20.08 -7.57 3.81
N PRO A 143 -21.16 -8.15 4.36
CA PRO A 143 -21.17 -9.59 4.65
C PRO A 143 -21.09 -10.48 3.41
N GLN A 144 -21.56 -10.01 2.26
CA GLN A 144 -21.48 -10.78 1.01
C GLN A 144 -20.07 -10.75 0.42
N ARG A 145 -19.48 -9.58 0.34
CA ARG A 145 -18.12 -9.37 -0.18
C ARG A 145 -17.08 -10.16 0.64
N PHE A 146 -17.23 -10.17 1.95
CA PHE A 146 -16.29 -10.80 2.88
C PHE A 146 -16.76 -12.15 3.42
N ALA A 147 -17.72 -12.78 2.77
CA ALA A 147 -18.25 -14.11 3.16
C ALA A 147 -17.16 -15.18 3.26
N TRP A 148 -16.08 -15.07 2.50
CA TRP A 148 -14.94 -15.98 2.54
C TRP A 148 -14.28 -16.10 3.93
N ILE A 149 -14.41 -15.07 4.77
CA ILE A 149 -13.85 -15.07 6.14
C ILE A 149 -14.52 -16.15 7.01
N LYS A 150 -15.80 -16.42 6.78
CA LYS A 150 -16.55 -17.43 7.54
C LYS A 150 -15.98 -18.84 7.38
N ASP A 151 -15.42 -19.12 6.20
CA ASP A 151 -14.85 -20.43 5.86
C ASP A 151 -13.35 -20.51 6.19
N SER A 152 -12.74 -19.39 6.56
CA SER A 152 -11.34 -19.35 6.97
C SER A 152 -11.20 -19.88 8.38
N LYS A 153 -10.51 -21.00 8.53
CA LYS A 153 -10.08 -21.50 9.84
C LYS A 153 -9.02 -20.53 10.39
N ALA A 154 -9.26 -20.08 11.57
CA ALA A 154 -8.33 -19.22 12.27
C ALA A 154 -6.95 -19.88 12.43
#